data_c82dd5c3af706d1d3336db85e39847e8
#
_entry.id   c82dd5c3af706d1d3336db85e39847e8
#
_cell.length_a   1.000
_cell.length_b   1.000
_cell.length_c   1.000
_cell.angle_alpha   90.00
_cell.angle_beta   90.00
_cell.angle_gamma   90.00
#
_symmetry.space_group_name_H-M   'P 1'
#
loop_
_entity.id
_entity.type
_entity.pdbx_description
1 polymer ?
#
loop_
_entity_poly.entity_id
_entity_poly.type
_entity_poly.pdbx_seq_one_letter_code
_entity_poly.pdbx_strand_id
1 'polypeptide(L)'
;MKINLVLFLVFGILNAQRVVGYYPYWVEDAFPPQDLDLETFTHINHAFAWPDEEGGIESPAGFFDASIADHIHSNNRKFILALGGWGHTEGFVASTSTYELRSTFISSIIDKIIAYGYDGVDIDWEFPQTTQQKNNLTYFIEELDSVLYDFDPELLITMAVPISNWSGQWL
;
A
#
# COMPACT_ATOMS: atom_id res chain seq x y z
N MET A 1 12.89 55.44 -24.70
CA MET A 1 12.07 54.26 -25.06
C MET A 1 12.27 53.21 -23.94
N LYS A 2 11.28 53.05 -23.07
CA LYS A 2 11.36 52.07 -21.97
C LYS A 2 10.83 50.73 -22.49
N ILE A 3 11.70 49.71 -22.56
CA ILE A 3 11.31 48.35 -22.92
C ILE A 3 10.76 47.71 -21.68
N ASN A 4 9.44 47.48 -21.64
CA ASN A 4 8.80 46.64 -20.60
C ASN A 4 9.03 45.16 -20.95
N LEU A 5 9.93 44.50 -20.21
CA LEU A 5 10.13 43.08 -20.31
C LEU A 5 8.97 42.39 -19.56
N VAL A 6 8.06 41.75 -20.30
CA VAL A 6 6.99 40.89 -19.73
C VAL A 6 7.55 39.47 -19.60
N LEU A 7 7.82 39.05 -18.37
CA LEU A 7 8.26 37.71 -18.08
C LEU A 7 7.02 36.79 -18.01
N PHE A 8 6.83 35.94 -19.01
CA PHE A 8 5.83 34.87 -18.96
C PHE A 8 6.39 33.69 -18.15
N LEU A 9 5.94 33.51 -16.90
CA LEU A 9 6.13 32.28 -16.15
C LEU A 9 5.14 31.21 -16.66
N VAL A 10 5.62 30.28 -17.48
CA VAL A 10 4.85 29.09 -17.85
C VAL A 10 4.98 28.12 -16.71
N PHE A 11 3.97 28.01 -15.85
CA PHE A 11 3.83 26.90 -14.93
C PHE A 11 3.41 25.66 -15.73
N GLY A 12 4.37 24.82 -16.11
CA GLY A 12 4.08 23.47 -16.57
C GLY A 12 3.47 22.68 -15.40
N ILE A 13 2.25 22.21 -15.56
CA ILE A 13 1.71 21.17 -14.66
C ILE A 13 2.50 19.91 -14.98
N LEU A 14 3.55 19.65 -14.21
CA LEU A 14 4.23 18.37 -14.20
C LEU A 14 3.23 17.40 -13.56
N ASN A 15 2.49 16.64 -14.38
CA ASN A 15 1.84 15.43 -13.91
C ASN A 15 2.97 14.48 -13.49
N ALA A 16 3.26 14.42 -12.20
CA ALA A 16 4.22 13.46 -11.68
C ALA A 16 3.64 12.08 -11.93
N GLN A 17 4.22 11.33 -12.86
CA GLN A 17 3.84 9.95 -13.12
C GLN A 17 4.19 9.13 -11.87
N ARG A 18 3.22 8.38 -11.35
CA ARG A 18 3.49 7.40 -10.30
C ARG A 18 4.11 6.15 -10.93
N VAL A 19 5.26 5.77 -10.42
CA VAL A 19 5.93 4.51 -10.78
C VAL A 19 6.05 3.71 -9.50
N VAL A 20 5.29 2.61 -9.43
CA VAL A 20 5.19 1.75 -8.25
C VAL A 20 6.00 0.49 -8.49
N GLY A 21 6.85 0.11 -7.55
CA GLY A 21 7.59 -1.14 -7.58
C GLY A 21 7.37 -1.94 -6.30
N TYR A 22 7.27 -3.27 -6.43
CA TYR A 22 7.26 -4.16 -5.28
C TYR A 22 8.68 -4.49 -4.86
N TYR A 23 8.95 -4.38 -3.54
CA TYR A 23 10.20 -4.78 -2.91
C TYR A 23 9.93 -5.99 -1.99
N PRO A 24 10.17 -7.23 -2.49
CA PRO A 24 9.85 -8.42 -1.74
C PRO A 24 10.90 -8.71 -0.65
N TYR A 25 10.46 -9.06 0.56
CA TYR A 25 11.33 -9.35 1.70
C TYR A 25 12.38 -10.46 1.41
N TRP A 26 12.03 -11.45 0.57
CA TRP A 26 12.92 -12.57 0.26
C TRP A 26 14.10 -12.22 -0.65
N VAL A 27 14.19 -11.00 -1.12
CA VAL A 27 15.36 -10.51 -1.87
C VAL A 27 16.24 -9.56 -1.06
N GLU A 28 15.83 -9.13 0.11
CA GLU A 28 16.51 -8.10 0.91
C GLU A 28 17.97 -8.44 1.23
N ASP A 29 18.27 -9.70 1.54
CA ASP A 29 19.65 -10.15 1.80
C ASP A 29 20.56 -10.04 0.55
N ALA A 30 20.00 -10.25 -0.63
CA ALA A 30 20.74 -10.22 -1.90
C ALA A 30 20.68 -8.86 -2.61
N PHE A 31 19.67 -8.06 -2.30
CA PHE A 31 19.40 -6.77 -2.89
C PHE A 31 18.87 -5.82 -1.78
N PRO A 32 19.77 -5.23 -1.00
CA PRO A 32 19.39 -4.41 0.15
C PRO A 32 18.70 -3.10 -0.28
N PRO A 33 17.95 -2.43 0.62
CA PRO A 33 17.20 -1.22 0.30
C PRO A 33 18.01 -0.10 -0.34
N GLN A 34 19.32 -0.03 -0.04
CA GLN A 34 20.26 0.95 -0.59
C GLN A 34 20.53 0.79 -2.10
N ASP A 35 20.25 -0.38 -2.65
CA ASP A 35 20.44 -0.70 -4.08
C ASP A 35 19.17 -0.44 -4.91
N LEU A 36 18.05 -0.03 -4.27
CA LEU A 36 16.82 0.33 -4.97
C LEU A 36 17.03 1.55 -5.88
N ASP A 37 16.53 1.45 -7.12
CA ASP A 37 16.52 2.58 -8.06
C ASP A 37 15.44 3.61 -7.68
N LEU A 38 15.74 4.39 -6.66
CA LEU A 38 14.84 5.45 -6.16
C LEU A 38 14.81 6.69 -7.07
N GLU A 39 15.56 6.72 -8.17
CA GLU A 39 15.38 7.75 -9.22
C GLU A 39 14.19 7.42 -10.11
N THR A 40 14.01 6.14 -10.43
CA THR A 40 12.90 5.66 -11.29
C THR A 40 11.60 5.48 -10.50
N PHE A 41 11.65 4.81 -9.35
CA PHE A 41 10.44 4.52 -8.55
C PHE A 41 10.03 5.70 -7.69
N THR A 42 8.74 5.99 -7.66
CA THR A 42 8.14 7.01 -6.80
C THR A 42 7.50 6.41 -5.54
N HIS A 43 7.07 5.15 -5.61
CA HIS A 43 6.45 4.39 -4.54
C HIS A 43 7.05 2.99 -4.49
N ILE A 44 7.36 2.54 -3.30
CA ILE A 44 7.89 1.20 -3.04
C ILE A 44 6.88 0.44 -2.18
N ASN A 45 6.28 -0.60 -2.73
CA ASN A 45 5.42 -1.52 -2.00
C ASN A 45 6.28 -2.59 -1.33
N HIS A 46 6.38 -2.57 -0.01
CA HIS A 46 7.13 -3.54 0.79
C HIS A 46 6.32 -4.83 0.93
N ALA A 47 6.77 -5.91 0.33
CA ALA A 47 5.97 -7.11 0.10
C ALA A 47 6.60 -8.35 0.75
N PHE A 48 5.88 -9.16 1.49
CA PHE A 48 4.51 -9.04 1.93
C PHE A 48 4.41 -9.37 3.41
N ALA A 49 3.50 -8.68 4.12
CA ALA A 49 2.87 -9.19 5.31
C ALA A 49 1.43 -9.64 4.95
N TRP A 50 0.69 -10.27 5.86
CA TRP A 50 -0.66 -10.75 5.58
C TRP A 50 -1.55 -10.72 6.82
N PRO A 51 -2.89 -10.60 6.66
CA PRO A 51 -3.81 -10.68 7.79
C PRO A 51 -3.90 -12.10 8.33
N ASP A 52 -4.04 -12.24 9.65
CA ASP A 52 -4.46 -13.46 10.30
C ASP A 52 -6.00 -13.57 10.41
N GLU A 53 -6.49 -14.67 11.00
CA GLU A 53 -7.93 -14.91 11.11
C GLU A 53 -8.61 -14.02 12.18
N GLU A 54 -7.87 -13.44 13.09
CA GLU A 54 -8.32 -12.59 14.18
C GLU A 54 -8.24 -11.08 13.84
N GLY A 55 -7.73 -10.72 12.66
CA GLY A 55 -7.55 -9.33 12.21
C GLY A 55 -6.20 -8.74 12.62
N GLY A 56 -5.26 -9.54 13.09
CA GLY A 56 -3.87 -9.16 13.25
C GLY A 56 -3.10 -9.17 11.93
N ILE A 57 -1.82 -8.78 11.97
CA ILE A 57 -0.92 -8.82 10.81
C ILE A 57 0.28 -9.68 11.14
N GLU A 58 0.43 -10.77 10.40
CA GLU A 58 1.59 -11.65 10.39
C GLU A 58 2.60 -11.23 9.31
N SER A 59 3.85 -11.62 9.52
CA SER A 59 4.94 -11.34 8.59
C SER A 59 6.11 -12.31 8.78
N PRO A 60 7.01 -12.41 7.81
CA PRO A 60 8.30 -13.04 8.02
C PRO A 60 9.09 -12.39 9.15
N ALA A 61 9.96 -13.15 9.78
CA ALA A 61 10.84 -12.61 10.82
C ALA A 61 11.77 -11.51 10.24
N GLY A 62 11.81 -10.35 10.87
CA GLY A 62 12.62 -9.22 10.41
C GLY A 62 12.01 -8.35 9.32
N PHE A 63 10.83 -8.70 8.80
CA PHE A 63 10.15 -7.92 7.76
C PHE A 63 9.94 -6.45 8.17
N PHE A 64 9.46 -6.20 9.36
CA PHE A 64 9.20 -4.85 9.83
C PHE A 64 10.47 -4.19 10.36
N ASP A 65 11.08 -3.31 9.55
CA ASP A 65 12.27 -2.52 9.88
C ASP A 65 12.06 -1.05 9.47
N ALA A 66 11.96 -0.16 10.46
CA ALA A 66 11.78 1.27 10.24
C ALA A 66 12.95 1.93 9.50
N SER A 67 14.14 1.35 9.52
CA SER A 67 15.29 1.90 8.80
C SER A 67 15.13 1.86 7.28
N ILE A 68 14.29 0.96 6.76
CA ILE A 68 13.94 0.92 5.33
C ILE A 68 13.12 2.16 4.98
N ALA A 69 12.11 2.50 5.78
CA ALA A 69 11.30 3.71 5.60
C ALA A 69 12.18 4.98 5.63
N ASP A 70 13.09 5.09 6.60
CA ASP A 70 14.02 6.21 6.70
C ASP A 70 14.85 6.38 5.43
N HIS A 71 15.35 5.27 4.86
CA HIS A 71 16.10 5.30 3.61
C HIS A 71 15.24 5.76 2.43
N ILE A 72 14.04 5.20 2.26
CA ILE A 72 13.10 5.55 1.19
C ILE A 72 12.70 7.03 1.28
N HIS A 73 12.36 7.51 2.47
CA HIS A 73 11.95 8.90 2.72
C HIS A 73 13.09 9.90 2.50
N SER A 74 14.35 9.54 2.83
CA SER A 74 15.50 10.39 2.57
C SER A 74 15.70 10.71 1.08
N ASN A 75 15.11 9.88 0.20
CA ASN A 75 15.08 10.07 -1.25
C ASN A 75 13.76 10.70 -1.76
N ASN A 76 12.90 11.20 -0.86
CA ASN A 76 11.58 11.77 -1.19
C ASN A 76 10.67 10.78 -1.95
N ARG A 77 10.65 9.51 -1.53
CA ARG A 77 9.81 8.45 -2.08
C ARG A 77 8.82 7.96 -1.03
N LYS A 78 7.76 7.33 -1.49
CA LYS A 78 6.72 6.75 -0.65
C LYS A 78 7.00 5.28 -0.38
N PHE A 79 6.77 4.87 0.87
CA PHE A 79 6.94 3.49 1.33
C PHE A 79 5.59 2.93 1.77
N ILE A 80 5.11 1.88 1.14
CA ILE A 80 3.74 1.36 1.26
C ILE A 80 3.81 -0.06 1.80
N LEU A 81 3.01 -0.38 2.82
CA LEU A 81 2.88 -1.74 3.34
C LEU A 81 2.01 -2.58 2.39
N ALA A 82 2.59 -3.56 1.72
CA ALA A 82 1.81 -4.49 0.91
C ALA A 82 1.35 -5.69 1.74
N LEU A 83 0.03 -5.90 1.76
CA LEU A 83 -0.64 -6.96 2.51
C LEU A 83 -1.23 -7.99 1.56
N GLY A 84 -0.83 -9.26 1.70
CA GLY A 84 -1.36 -10.37 0.94
C GLY A 84 -0.35 -11.05 0.04
N GLY A 85 -0.56 -10.94 -1.27
CA GLY A 85 0.15 -11.70 -2.28
C GLY A 85 -0.43 -13.10 -2.45
N TRP A 86 0.12 -13.82 -3.41
CA TRP A 86 -0.37 -15.14 -3.76
C TRP A 86 -0.30 -16.13 -2.58
N GLY A 87 -1.43 -16.74 -2.23
CA GLY A 87 -1.51 -17.79 -1.21
C GLY A 87 -1.96 -17.35 0.18
N HIS A 88 -2.19 -16.05 0.43
CA HIS A 88 -2.62 -15.51 1.73
C HIS A 88 -4.09 -15.09 1.76
N THR A 89 -4.97 -15.86 1.12
CA THR A 89 -6.40 -15.54 0.95
C THR A 89 -7.22 -15.77 2.22
N GLU A 90 -6.92 -16.81 3.00
CA GLU A 90 -7.72 -17.20 4.18
C GLU A 90 -7.78 -16.09 5.23
N GLY A 91 -6.65 -15.45 5.52
CA GLY A 91 -6.62 -14.32 6.46
C GLY A 91 -7.54 -13.18 6.05
N PHE A 92 -7.57 -12.81 4.78
CA PHE A 92 -8.51 -11.80 4.28
C PHE A 92 -9.97 -12.24 4.39
N VAL A 93 -10.28 -13.51 4.06
CA VAL A 93 -11.65 -14.04 4.18
C VAL A 93 -12.15 -13.92 5.62
N ALA A 94 -11.33 -14.25 6.59
CA ALA A 94 -11.68 -14.17 8.00
C ALA A 94 -11.73 -12.71 8.49
N SER A 95 -10.62 -11.96 8.35
CA SER A 95 -10.46 -10.60 8.89
C SER A 95 -11.43 -9.57 8.29
N THR A 96 -12.01 -9.83 7.10
CA THR A 96 -13.02 -8.95 6.50
C THR A 96 -14.46 -9.41 6.74
N SER A 97 -14.69 -10.55 7.39
CA SER A 97 -16.00 -11.21 7.44
C SER A 97 -17.05 -10.47 8.28
N THR A 98 -16.65 -9.81 9.36
CA THR A 98 -17.54 -9.02 10.23
C THR A 98 -16.99 -7.61 10.44
N TYR A 99 -17.85 -6.71 10.91
CA TYR A 99 -17.43 -5.34 11.24
C TYR A 99 -16.34 -5.33 12.33
N GLU A 100 -16.48 -6.17 13.36
CA GLU A 100 -15.54 -6.24 14.47
C GLU A 100 -14.15 -6.69 14.00
N LEU A 101 -14.09 -7.72 13.14
CA LEU A 101 -12.83 -8.21 12.58
C LEU A 101 -12.21 -7.19 11.64
N ARG A 102 -13.00 -6.54 10.78
CA ARG A 102 -12.49 -5.44 9.94
C ARG A 102 -11.96 -4.28 10.77
N SER A 103 -12.64 -3.90 11.84
CA SER A 103 -12.18 -2.84 12.75
C SER A 103 -10.85 -3.20 13.42
N THR A 104 -10.68 -4.46 13.84
CA THR A 104 -9.42 -4.96 14.40
C THR A 104 -8.31 -4.94 13.35
N PHE A 105 -8.60 -5.41 12.14
CA PHE A 105 -7.63 -5.44 11.04
C PHE A 105 -7.18 -4.02 10.64
N ILE A 106 -8.11 -3.07 10.51
CA ILE A 106 -7.80 -1.66 10.24
C ILE A 106 -6.93 -1.07 11.35
N SER A 107 -7.23 -1.35 12.61
CA SER A 107 -6.38 -0.90 13.72
C SER A 107 -4.97 -1.47 13.64
N SER A 108 -4.85 -2.76 13.28
CA SER A 108 -3.55 -3.42 13.09
C SER A 108 -2.75 -2.80 11.93
N ILE A 109 -3.41 -2.39 10.84
CA ILE A 109 -2.77 -1.67 9.73
C ILE A 109 -2.21 -0.33 10.21
N ILE A 110 -3.02 0.46 10.94
CA ILE A 110 -2.60 1.77 11.47
C ILE A 110 -1.41 1.61 12.41
N ASP A 111 -1.44 0.63 13.29
CA ASP A 111 -0.33 0.36 14.21
C ASP A 111 0.98 0.08 13.45
N LYS A 112 0.92 -0.67 12.33
CA LYS A 112 2.10 -0.91 11.49
C LYS A 112 2.56 0.34 10.75
N ILE A 113 1.63 1.13 10.20
CA ILE A 113 1.94 2.40 9.54
C ILE A 113 2.70 3.32 10.51
N ILE A 114 2.18 3.51 11.72
CA ILE A 114 2.81 4.37 12.73
C ILE A 114 4.17 3.82 13.18
N ALA A 115 4.23 2.53 13.49
CA ALA A 115 5.42 1.93 14.11
C ALA A 115 6.60 1.86 13.15
N TYR A 116 6.36 1.73 11.83
CA TYR A 116 7.40 1.47 10.84
C TYR A 116 7.50 2.52 9.74
N GLY A 117 6.71 3.61 9.83
CA GLY A 117 6.83 4.76 8.94
C GLY A 117 6.32 4.51 7.51
N TYR A 118 5.29 3.69 7.34
CA TYR A 118 4.67 3.54 6.02
C TYR A 118 3.82 4.75 5.65
N ASP A 119 3.78 5.10 4.38
CA ASP A 119 2.92 6.16 3.81
C ASP A 119 1.53 5.65 3.39
N GLY A 120 1.18 4.43 3.75
CA GLY A 120 -0.09 3.83 3.41
C GLY A 120 -0.02 2.31 3.30
N VAL A 121 -1.06 1.73 2.71
CA VAL A 121 -1.22 0.28 2.56
C VAL A 121 -1.62 -0.08 1.14
N ASP A 122 -1.10 -1.19 0.65
CA ASP A 122 -1.46 -1.83 -0.60
C ASP A 122 -2.18 -3.15 -0.31
N ILE A 123 -3.39 -3.32 -0.81
CA ILE A 123 -4.21 -4.50 -0.57
C ILE A 123 -4.07 -5.46 -1.75
N ASP A 124 -3.39 -6.58 -1.52
CA ASP A 124 -3.11 -7.59 -2.53
C ASP A 124 -3.84 -8.91 -2.20
N TRP A 125 -5.18 -8.83 -2.14
CA TRP A 125 -6.01 -10.01 -1.95
C TRP A 125 -6.24 -10.74 -3.28
N GLU A 126 -5.53 -11.84 -3.48
CA GLU A 126 -5.60 -12.64 -4.71
C GLU A 126 -6.36 -13.96 -4.50
N PHE A 127 -7.66 -14.08 -4.68
CA PHE A 127 -8.66 -13.06 -5.02
C PHE A 127 -9.96 -13.38 -4.29
N PRO A 128 -10.86 -12.43 -4.03
CA PRO A 128 -12.18 -12.74 -3.49
C PRO A 128 -12.99 -13.61 -4.48
N GLN A 129 -13.38 -14.80 -4.04
CA GLN A 129 -13.98 -15.85 -4.89
C GLN A 129 -15.53 -15.78 -4.94
N THR A 130 -16.15 -15.30 -3.86
CA THR A 130 -17.60 -15.27 -3.72
C THR A 130 -18.15 -13.85 -3.71
N THR A 131 -19.44 -13.69 -3.99
CA THR A 131 -20.14 -12.40 -3.87
C THR A 131 -19.99 -11.83 -2.45
N GLN A 132 -20.05 -12.69 -1.42
CA GLN A 132 -19.89 -12.25 -0.04
C GLN A 132 -18.49 -11.68 0.21
N GLN A 133 -17.44 -12.35 -0.26
CA GLN A 133 -16.05 -11.87 -0.12
C GLN A 133 -15.84 -10.54 -0.87
N LYS A 134 -16.42 -10.38 -2.05
CA LYS A 134 -16.38 -9.11 -2.82
C LYS A 134 -17.06 -7.97 -2.05
N ASN A 135 -18.24 -8.23 -1.47
CA ASN A 135 -18.92 -7.26 -0.63
C ASN A 135 -18.09 -6.91 0.63
N ASN A 136 -17.51 -7.92 1.27
CA ASN A 136 -16.66 -7.72 2.45
C ASN A 136 -15.43 -6.88 2.12
N LEU A 137 -14.79 -7.12 0.96
CA LEU A 137 -13.69 -6.28 0.46
C LEU A 137 -14.15 -4.83 0.27
N THR A 138 -15.33 -4.62 -0.34
CA THR A 138 -15.89 -3.27 -0.51
C THR A 138 -16.07 -2.57 0.84
N TYR A 139 -16.72 -3.22 1.80
CA TYR A 139 -16.90 -2.65 3.15
C TYR A 139 -15.56 -2.38 3.83
N PHE A 140 -14.61 -3.30 3.71
CA PHE A 140 -13.27 -3.11 4.28
C PHE A 140 -12.56 -1.89 3.71
N ILE A 141 -12.58 -1.70 2.39
CA ILE A 141 -11.92 -0.55 1.75
C ILE A 141 -12.63 0.76 2.13
N GLU A 142 -13.97 0.80 2.17
CA GLU A 142 -14.73 1.99 2.59
C GLU A 142 -14.45 2.37 4.05
N GLU A 143 -14.41 1.38 4.95
CA GLU A 143 -14.10 1.58 6.37
C GLU A 143 -12.63 2.00 6.56
N LEU A 144 -11.69 1.36 5.86
CA LEU A 144 -10.26 1.68 5.88
C LEU A 144 -10.01 3.12 5.39
N ASP A 145 -10.61 3.50 4.25
CA ASP A 145 -10.50 4.86 3.69
C ASP A 145 -10.98 5.91 4.69
N SER A 146 -12.15 5.69 5.29
CA SER A 146 -12.68 6.61 6.29
C SER A 146 -11.76 6.79 7.49
N VAL A 147 -11.23 5.67 8.02
CA VAL A 147 -10.39 5.72 9.23
C VAL A 147 -9.01 6.31 8.92
N LEU A 148 -8.39 5.94 7.78
CA LEU A 148 -7.10 6.52 7.38
C LEU A 148 -7.22 8.00 7.07
N TYR A 149 -8.29 8.45 6.39
CA TYR A 149 -8.51 9.86 6.10
C TYR A 149 -8.67 10.71 7.38
N ASP A 150 -9.39 10.19 8.37
CA ASP A 150 -9.55 10.85 9.66
C ASP A 150 -8.24 10.90 10.47
N PHE A 151 -7.36 9.89 10.29
CA PHE A 151 -6.07 9.82 10.96
C PHE A 151 -5.02 10.70 10.28
N ASP A 152 -4.81 10.53 8.98
CA ASP A 152 -3.93 11.34 8.12
C ASP A 152 -4.39 11.25 6.65
N PRO A 153 -4.93 12.33 6.07
CA PRO A 153 -5.44 12.34 4.70
C PRO A 153 -4.37 12.17 3.61
N GLU A 154 -3.08 12.21 3.96
CA GLU A 154 -1.99 11.97 3.02
C GLU A 154 -1.63 10.48 2.89
N LEU A 155 -2.17 9.60 3.75
CA LEU A 155 -1.97 8.16 3.66
C LEU A 155 -2.65 7.59 2.42
N LEU A 156 -1.98 6.63 1.80
CA LEU A 156 -2.41 6.03 0.55
C LEU A 156 -3.06 4.67 0.78
N ILE A 157 -4.13 4.40 0.05
CA ILE A 157 -4.65 3.05 -0.17
C ILE A 157 -4.43 2.72 -1.63
N THR A 158 -3.76 1.62 -1.90
CA THR A 158 -3.60 1.04 -3.23
C THR A 158 -4.08 -0.40 -3.24
N MET A 159 -4.27 -0.97 -4.42
CA MET A 159 -4.74 -2.34 -4.56
C MET A 159 -4.16 -2.97 -5.83
N ALA A 160 -3.66 -4.19 -5.73
CA ALA A 160 -3.33 -5.00 -6.88
C ALA A 160 -4.60 -5.60 -7.49
N VAL A 161 -4.85 -5.28 -8.76
CA VAL A 161 -6.03 -5.76 -9.47
C VAL A 161 -5.66 -6.29 -10.85
N PRO A 162 -6.31 -7.37 -11.35
CA PRO A 162 -6.05 -7.85 -12.70
C PRO A 162 -6.47 -6.83 -13.75
N ILE A 163 -5.69 -6.72 -14.82
CA ILE A 163 -5.97 -5.79 -15.94
C ILE A 163 -7.14 -6.24 -16.82
N SER A 164 -7.64 -7.46 -16.63
CA SER A 164 -8.75 -8.02 -17.38
C SER A 164 -9.56 -8.99 -16.55
N ASN A 165 -10.82 -9.16 -16.93
CA ASN A 165 -11.77 -10.08 -16.31
C ASN A 165 -11.63 -11.52 -16.85
N TRP A 166 -10.41 -12.01 -17.08
CA TRP A 166 -10.17 -13.32 -17.69
C TRP A 166 -10.57 -14.51 -16.81
N SER A 167 -10.67 -14.32 -15.50
CA SER A 167 -11.08 -15.36 -14.54
C SER A 167 -12.49 -15.18 -13.98
N GLY A 168 -13.22 -14.11 -14.34
CA GLY A 168 -14.51 -13.78 -13.75
C GLY A 168 -14.45 -13.33 -12.27
N GLN A 169 -13.25 -13.16 -11.72
CA GLN A 169 -13.06 -12.89 -10.31
C GLN A 169 -13.49 -11.48 -9.86
N TRP A 170 -13.60 -10.55 -10.83
CA TRP A 170 -13.91 -9.13 -10.56
C TRP A 170 -15.24 -8.65 -11.17
N LEU A 171 -16.17 -9.55 -11.43
CA LEU A 171 -17.53 -9.21 -11.90
C LEU A 171 -18.51 -9.02 -10.77
#